data_c79b857567d94cbf6864249e0b69641d
#
_entry.id   c79b857567d94cbf6864249e0b69641d
#
_cell.length_a   1.000
_cell.length_b   1.000
_cell.length_c   1.000
_cell.angle_alpha   90.00
_cell.angle_beta   90.00
_cell.angle_gamma   90.00
#
_symmetry.space_group_name_H-M   'P 1'
#
loop_
_entity.id
_entity.type
_entity.pdbx_description
1 polymer ?
#
loop_
_entity_poly.entity_id
_entity_poly.type
_entity_poly.pdbx_seq_one_letter_code
_entity_poly.pdbx_strand_id
1 'polypeptide(L)'
;GFLMLGIFGRKYFKNTSGSIATTLLLVSTALALYTAYGYFFEYGKVDGIYQKLVPLKYTWLQFSEGVSIDMGIILDPISAMMLVVVTFISLMVHIYSLGYMKGDERFPVYYAFLGLFTFSMLGLVVSSNIFQIYIFWELVGVSSFLLIGYYYDKPSAVAACKKAFIVTRFADVGFLIGILILSFHSGTLDFNTLIDTLTSPETAGYKSAAAASFIGVSALTWGLALVFIGGAGKSAMFPLHIWLPDAMEGPTPVSALIHAATMVVAGVFLVARLFPVFAISSPNALTMVGYVGAISALIAALIACTQTDIKRVLAYSTMSQIGFMMFALGVSGYGGEAGLGYTASMFHLFTHAMFKAL
;
A
#
# COMPACT_ATOMS: atom_id res chain seq x y z
N GLY A 1 -12.59 4.46 16.07
CA GLY A 1 -11.73 5.64 16.35
C GLY A 1 -12.11 6.85 15.48
N PHE A 2 -11.91 6.78 14.17
CA PHE A 2 -12.12 7.92 13.25
C PHE A 2 -13.50 8.59 13.40
N LEU A 3 -14.59 7.85 13.22
CA LEU A 3 -15.95 8.40 13.31
C LEU A 3 -16.25 9.00 14.68
N MET A 4 -15.88 8.27 15.75
CA MET A 4 -16.11 8.74 17.12
C MET A 4 -15.36 10.05 17.40
N LEU A 5 -14.09 10.13 17.06
CA LEU A 5 -13.28 11.32 17.30
C LEU A 5 -13.57 12.45 16.31
N GLY A 6 -13.93 12.13 15.06
CA GLY A 6 -14.29 13.11 14.05
C GLY A 6 -15.59 13.84 14.39
N ILE A 7 -16.60 13.12 14.86
CA ILE A 7 -17.93 13.68 15.18
C ILE A 7 -17.94 14.28 16.58
N PHE A 8 -17.46 13.53 17.57
CA PHE A 8 -17.62 13.87 18.99
C PHE A 8 -16.36 14.41 19.65
N GLY A 9 -15.17 14.26 19.03
CA GLY A 9 -13.87 14.54 19.63
C GLY A 9 -13.71 15.99 20.07
N ARG A 10 -14.09 16.94 19.23
CA ARG A 10 -13.98 18.38 19.54
C ARG A 10 -14.85 18.79 20.71
N LYS A 11 -16.04 18.21 20.84
CA LYS A 11 -17.04 18.60 21.85
C LYS A 11 -16.82 17.89 23.19
N TYR A 12 -16.55 16.56 23.16
CA TYR A 12 -16.58 15.73 24.37
C TYR A 12 -15.19 15.20 24.79
N PHE A 13 -14.25 15.03 23.84
CA PHE A 13 -12.97 14.32 24.09
C PHE A 13 -11.75 15.17 23.80
N LYS A 14 -11.84 16.51 23.93
CA LYS A 14 -10.77 17.44 23.51
C LYS A 14 -9.38 17.05 24.02
N ASN A 15 -9.24 16.72 25.31
CA ASN A 15 -7.97 16.38 25.93
C ASN A 15 -7.67 14.87 25.98
N THR A 16 -8.68 14.02 25.83
CA THR A 16 -8.55 12.56 25.96
C THR A 16 -8.57 11.85 24.61
N SER A 17 -8.80 12.56 23.52
CA SER A 17 -8.89 11.99 22.17
C SER A 17 -7.64 11.19 21.77
N GLY A 18 -6.46 11.70 22.11
CA GLY A 18 -5.21 11.01 21.87
C GLY A 18 -5.08 9.69 22.61
N SER A 19 -5.42 9.69 23.91
CA SER A 19 -5.40 8.46 24.73
C SER A 19 -6.41 7.45 24.23
N ILE A 20 -7.64 7.87 23.86
CA ILE A 20 -8.67 6.98 23.31
C ILE A 20 -8.19 6.36 22.00
N ALA A 21 -7.67 7.16 21.05
CA ALA A 21 -7.17 6.67 19.79
C ALA A 21 -6.02 5.67 19.97
N THR A 22 -5.07 6.00 20.84
CA THR A 22 -3.91 5.16 21.15
C THR A 22 -4.33 3.84 21.79
N THR A 23 -5.30 3.85 22.73
CA THR A 23 -5.82 2.62 23.35
C THR A 23 -6.53 1.73 22.34
N LEU A 24 -7.38 2.29 21.46
CA LEU A 24 -8.03 1.53 20.41
C LEU A 24 -7.02 0.89 19.45
N LEU A 25 -5.95 1.62 19.12
CA LEU A 25 -4.91 1.10 18.26
C LEU A 25 -4.02 0.07 18.98
N LEU A 26 -3.79 0.21 20.28
CA LEU A 26 -3.10 -0.82 21.10
C LEU A 26 -3.86 -2.14 21.04
N VAL A 27 -5.17 -2.10 21.19
CA VAL A 27 -6.02 -3.31 21.07
C VAL A 27 -5.91 -3.89 19.65
N SER A 28 -5.94 -3.05 18.62
CA SER A 28 -5.78 -3.51 17.23
C SER A 28 -4.41 -4.14 16.99
N THR A 29 -3.35 -3.59 17.58
CA THR A 29 -1.99 -4.13 17.49
C THR A 29 -1.88 -5.47 18.21
N ALA A 30 -2.47 -5.59 19.39
CA ALA A 30 -2.49 -6.86 20.14
C ALA A 30 -3.22 -7.96 19.34
N LEU A 31 -4.36 -7.63 18.72
CA LEU A 31 -5.09 -8.56 17.86
C LEU A 31 -4.28 -8.93 16.60
N ALA A 32 -3.59 -7.99 15.99
CA ALA A 32 -2.74 -8.24 14.82
C ALA A 32 -1.57 -9.16 15.17
N LEU A 33 -0.92 -8.94 16.32
CA LEU A 33 0.15 -9.82 16.81
C LEU A 33 -0.37 -11.22 17.13
N TYR A 34 -1.52 -11.33 17.77
CA TYR A 34 -2.18 -12.61 18.04
C TYR A 34 -2.51 -13.37 16.75
N THR A 35 -3.09 -12.67 15.76
CA THR A 35 -3.41 -13.25 14.45
C THR A 35 -2.15 -13.71 13.72
N ALA A 36 -1.10 -12.89 13.72
CA ALA A 36 0.17 -13.26 13.08
C ALA A 36 0.84 -14.45 13.79
N TYR A 37 0.84 -14.48 15.13
CA TYR A 37 1.36 -15.62 15.87
C TYR A 37 0.61 -16.92 15.52
N GLY A 38 -0.72 -16.91 15.61
CA GLY A 38 -1.54 -18.07 15.23
C GLY A 38 -1.30 -18.50 13.77
N TYR A 39 -1.21 -17.54 12.85
CA TYR A 39 -0.94 -17.85 11.44
C TYR A 39 0.44 -18.49 11.23
N PHE A 40 1.50 -17.92 11.78
CA PHE A 40 2.86 -18.42 11.53
C PHE A 40 3.21 -19.69 12.30
N PHE A 41 2.64 -19.91 13.49
CA PHE A 41 3.07 -20.97 14.40
C PHE A 41 2.02 -22.06 14.67
N GLU A 42 0.73 -21.81 14.43
CA GLU A 42 -0.34 -22.75 14.81
C GLU A 42 -1.07 -23.33 13.59
N TYR A 43 -1.75 -22.47 12.79
CA TYR A 43 -2.72 -22.95 11.80
C TYR A 43 -2.43 -22.55 10.33
N GLY A 44 -1.45 -21.70 10.09
CA GLY A 44 -1.20 -21.19 8.73
C GLY A 44 -0.42 -22.15 7.84
N LYS A 45 0.16 -23.24 8.35
CA LYS A 45 0.91 -24.23 7.59
C LYS A 45 0.15 -25.55 7.47
N VAL A 46 0.10 -26.07 6.23
CA VAL A 46 -0.32 -27.45 5.91
C VAL A 46 0.83 -28.08 5.13
N ASP A 47 1.32 -29.21 5.57
CA ASP A 47 2.45 -29.94 4.96
C ASP A 47 3.69 -29.08 4.71
N GLY A 48 3.97 -28.17 5.65
CA GLY A 48 5.13 -27.26 5.58
C GLY A 48 4.95 -26.01 4.69
N ILE A 49 3.83 -25.87 3.98
CA ILE A 49 3.52 -24.77 3.07
C ILE A 49 2.47 -23.85 3.70
N TYR A 50 2.75 -22.54 3.71
CA TYR A 50 1.79 -21.54 4.18
C TYR A 50 0.59 -21.43 3.24
N GLN A 51 -0.59 -21.54 3.82
CA GLN A 51 -1.86 -21.50 3.09
C GLN A 51 -2.42 -20.06 3.03
N LYS A 52 -3.16 -19.77 1.96
CA LYS A 52 -3.96 -18.54 1.87
C LYS A 52 -5.32 -18.81 2.52
N LEU A 53 -5.60 -18.14 3.62
CA LEU A 53 -6.84 -18.27 4.36
C LEU A 53 -7.79 -17.11 4.01
N VAL A 54 -9.06 -17.42 3.77
CA VAL A 54 -10.11 -16.42 3.55
C VAL A 54 -11.20 -16.63 4.61
N PRO A 55 -10.99 -16.12 5.85
CA PRO A 55 -11.90 -16.38 6.96
C PRO A 55 -13.26 -15.69 6.83
N LEU A 56 -13.33 -14.62 6.05
CA LEU A 56 -14.56 -13.87 5.83
C LEU A 56 -14.66 -13.46 4.37
N LYS A 57 -15.79 -13.73 3.73
CA LYS A 57 -16.14 -13.26 2.40
C LYS A 57 -17.65 -13.10 2.31
N TYR A 58 -18.11 -11.94 1.85
CA TYR A 58 -19.53 -11.68 1.58
C TYR A 58 -19.69 -10.83 0.32
N THR A 59 -20.75 -11.05 -0.43
CA THR A 59 -21.06 -10.29 -1.63
C THR A 59 -21.65 -8.95 -1.24
N TRP A 60 -20.97 -7.85 -1.62
CA TRP A 60 -21.40 -6.49 -1.37
C TRP A 60 -22.30 -5.95 -2.48
N LEU A 61 -21.86 -6.13 -3.74
CA LEU A 61 -22.60 -5.69 -4.93
C LEU A 61 -22.63 -6.83 -5.95
N GLN A 62 -23.80 -7.09 -6.49
CA GLN A 62 -23.99 -8.03 -7.58
C GLN A 62 -24.53 -7.29 -8.80
N PHE A 63 -23.81 -7.35 -9.93
CA PHE A 63 -24.18 -6.65 -11.15
C PHE A 63 -24.93 -7.55 -12.12
N SER A 64 -24.56 -8.81 -12.20
CA SER A 64 -25.19 -9.85 -13.03
C SER A 64 -24.86 -11.23 -12.47
N GLU A 65 -25.46 -12.30 -13.06
CA GLU A 65 -25.05 -13.66 -12.77
C GLU A 65 -23.55 -13.84 -13.16
N GLY A 66 -22.71 -14.09 -12.15
CA GLY A 66 -21.25 -14.29 -12.32
C GLY A 66 -20.39 -13.04 -12.16
N VAL A 67 -20.94 -11.83 -12.06
CA VAL A 67 -20.18 -10.60 -11.81
C VAL A 67 -20.61 -9.96 -10.50
N SER A 68 -19.83 -10.18 -9.45
CA SER A 68 -20.04 -9.62 -8.12
C SER A 68 -18.79 -8.95 -7.59
N ILE A 69 -18.96 -7.95 -6.72
CA ILE A 69 -17.91 -7.40 -5.88
C ILE A 69 -18.11 -7.95 -4.48
N ASP A 70 -17.19 -8.80 -4.08
CA ASP A 70 -17.17 -9.36 -2.75
C ASP A 70 -16.29 -8.51 -1.84
N MET A 71 -16.64 -8.41 -0.58
CA MET A 71 -15.78 -7.88 0.47
C MET A 71 -15.32 -9.03 1.34
N GLY A 72 -14.00 -9.15 1.51
CA GLY A 72 -13.46 -10.27 2.25
C GLY A 72 -12.12 -9.95 2.91
N ILE A 73 -11.69 -10.87 3.74
CA ILE A 73 -10.38 -10.82 4.40
C ILE A 73 -9.55 -11.98 3.90
N ILE A 74 -8.34 -11.68 3.42
CA ILE A 74 -7.33 -12.70 3.11
C ILE A 74 -6.20 -12.62 4.12
N LEU A 75 -5.77 -13.77 4.59
CA LEU A 75 -4.61 -13.92 5.46
C LEU A 75 -3.61 -14.88 4.81
N ASP A 76 -2.45 -14.34 4.49
CA ASP A 76 -1.31 -15.04 3.93
C ASP A 76 0.00 -14.45 4.51
N PRO A 77 1.19 -14.99 4.21
CA PRO A 77 2.42 -14.53 4.85
C PRO A 77 2.68 -13.03 4.72
N ILE A 78 2.40 -12.45 3.55
CA ILE A 78 2.64 -11.01 3.32
C ILE A 78 1.60 -10.13 4.02
N SER A 79 0.32 -10.53 4.05
CA SER A 79 -0.69 -9.78 4.80
C SER A 79 -0.48 -9.89 6.32
N ALA A 80 -0.13 -11.07 6.84
CA ALA A 80 0.18 -11.24 8.25
C ALA A 80 1.37 -10.38 8.70
N MET A 81 2.45 -10.36 7.91
CA MET A 81 3.60 -9.48 8.14
C MET A 81 3.19 -7.99 8.10
N MET A 82 2.44 -7.58 7.09
CA MET A 82 2.01 -6.18 6.93
C MET A 82 1.03 -5.74 8.02
N LEU A 83 0.16 -6.62 8.52
CA LEU A 83 -0.70 -6.32 9.67
C LEU A 83 0.14 -5.92 10.89
N VAL A 84 1.20 -6.67 11.19
CA VAL A 84 2.12 -6.37 12.30
C VAL A 84 2.83 -5.03 12.05
N VAL A 85 3.43 -4.85 10.87
CA VAL A 85 4.17 -3.64 10.53
C VAL A 85 3.30 -2.39 10.65
N VAL A 86 2.14 -2.40 10.00
CA VAL A 86 1.24 -1.24 9.96
C VAL A 86 0.71 -0.89 11.34
N THR A 87 0.26 -1.89 12.12
CA THR A 87 -0.31 -1.63 13.44
C THR A 87 0.74 -1.19 14.45
N PHE A 88 1.92 -1.83 14.44
CA PHE A 88 3.01 -1.50 15.37
C PHE A 88 3.54 -0.07 15.12
N ILE A 89 3.89 0.26 13.88
CA ILE A 89 4.39 1.60 13.56
C ILE A 89 3.32 2.66 13.81
N SER A 90 2.07 2.40 13.43
CA SER A 90 0.97 3.33 13.74
C SER A 90 0.81 3.54 15.24
N LEU A 91 0.95 2.49 16.06
CA LEU A 91 0.89 2.60 17.51
C LEU A 91 2.02 3.48 18.06
N MET A 92 3.25 3.28 17.60
CA MET A 92 4.39 4.12 18.03
C MET A 92 4.17 5.58 17.65
N VAL A 93 3.68 5.84 16.43
CA VAL A 93 3.34 7.18 15.97
C VAL A 93 2.21 7.81 16.81
N HIS A 94 1.18 7.05 17.19
CA HIS A 94 0.12 7.55 18.06
C HIS A 94 0.66 7.92 19.44
N ILE A 95 1.51 7.08 20.05
CA ILE A 95 2.14 7.35 21.35
C ILE A 95 3.01 8.59 21.26
N TYR A 96 3.88 8.69 20.26
CA TYR A 96 4.75 9.85 20.06
C TYR A 96 3.95 11.15 19.87
N SER A 97 2.85 11.07 19.14
CA SER A 97 1.98 12.23 18.89
C SER A 97 1.28 12.76 20.13
N LEU A 98 1.15 11.99 21.23
CA LEU A 98 0.61 12.48 22.49
C LEU A 98 1.46 13.63 23.06
N GLY A 99 2.77 13.56 22.90
CA GLY A 99 3.69 14.63 23.28
C GLY A 99 3.83 15.70 22.21
N TYR A 100 4.06 15.28 20.96
CA TYR A 100 4.36 16.17 19.84
C TYR A 100 3.22 17.14 19.51
N MET A 101 1.97 16.67 19.51
CA MET A 101 0.77 17.46 19.19
C MET A 101 0.09 18.07 20.43
N LYS A 102 0.74 18.00 21.62
CA LYS A 102 0.18 18.51 22.84
C LYS A 102 -0.02 20.03 22.75
N GLY A 103 -1.25 20.49 23.00
CA GLY A 103 -1.61 21.91 22.94
C GLY A 103 -2.11 22.39 21.57
N ASP A 104 -2.13 21.52 20.55
CA ASP A 104 -2.73 21.86 19.26
C ASP A 104 -4.27 21.98 19.39
N GLU A 105 -4.85 23.05 18.85
CA GLU A 105 -6.29 23.30 18.91
C GLU A 105 -7.12 22.25 18.19
N ARG A 106 -6.54 21.60 17.18
CA ARG A 106 -7.18 20.58 16.35
C ARG A 106 -6.76 19.16 16.73
N PHE A 107 -6.20 18.95 17.90
CA PHE A 107 -5.73 17.67 18.41
C PHE A 107 -6.70 16.48 18.19
N PRO A 108 -8.03 16.59 18.45
CA PRO A 108 -8.97 15.50 18.17
C PRO A 108 -9.11 15.18 16.68
N VAL A 109 -9.04 16.19 15.82
CA VAL A 109 -9.13 16.02 14.35
C VAL A 109 -7.90 15.31 13.82
N TYR A 110 -6.72 15.66 14.36
CA TYR A 110 -5.46 14.98 14.04
C TYR A 110 -5.58 13.46 14.28
N TYR A 111 -6.01 13.05 15.46
CA TYR A 111 -6.17 11.63 15.78
C TYR A 111 -7.28 10.94 14.99
N ALA A 112 -8.34 11.67 14.63
CA ALA A 112 -9.34 11.14 13.72
C ALA A 112 -8.74 10.82 12.35
N PHE A 113 -7.98 11.74 11.75
CA PHE A 113 -7.33 11.52 10.45
C PHE A 113 -6.27 10.42 10.50
N LEU A 114 -5.49 10.35 11.59
CA LEU A 114 -4.51 9.31 11.79
C LEU A 114 -5.17 7.92 11.91
N GLY A 115 -6.28 7.85 12.63
CA GLY A 115 -7.10 6.63 12.74
C GLY A 115 -7.75 6.22 11.42
N LEU A 116 -8.22 7.16 10.59
CA LEU A 116 -8.72 6.89 9.24
C LEU A 116 -7.63 6.31 8.35
N PHE A 117 -6.45 6.90 8.39
CA PHE A 117 -5.32 6.46 7.60
C PHE A 117 -4.90 5.02 7.94
N THR A 118 -4.77 4.71 9.24
CA THR A 118 -4.43 3.36 9.70
C THR A 118 -5.50 2.34 9.32
N PHE A 119 -6.78 2.69 9.48
CA PHE A 119 -7.90 1.85 9.05
C PHE A 119 -7.84 1.55 7.55
N SER A 120 -7.58 2.57 6.73
CA SER A 120 -7.48 2.43 5.28
C SER A 120 -6.33 1.50 4.87
N MET A 121 -5.18 1.61 5.53
CA MET A 121 -4.03 0.73 5.27
C MET A 121 -4.30 -0.71 5.69
N LEU A 122 -4.94 -0.93 6.84
CA LEU A 122 -5.30 -2.28 7.28
C LEU A 122 -6.31 -2.92 6.33
N GLY A 123 -7.33 -2.16 5.90
CA GLY A 123 -8.30 -2.63 4.90
C GLY A 123 -7.64 -3.00 3.57
N LEU A 124 -6.66 -2.22 3.11
CA LEU A 124 -5.89 -2.50 1.91
C LEU A 124 -5.12 -3.82 2.03
N VAL A 125 -4.43 -4.02 3.14
CA VAL A 125 -3.57 -5.20 3.38
C VAL A 125 -4.36 -6.50 3.42
N VAL A 126 -5.55 -6.50 4.03
CA VAL A 126 -6.37 -7.71 4.18
C VAL A 126 -7.36 -7.95 3.05
N SER A 127 -7.41 -7.09 2.05
CA SER A 127 -8.37 -7.19 0.95
C SER A 127 -8.23 -8.51 0.19
N SER A 128 -9.37 -9.20 -0.03
CA SER A 128 -9.44 -10.49 -0.73
C SER A 128 -9.54 -10.37 -2.25
N ASN A 129 -9.85 -9.17 -2.76
CA ASN A 129 -9.94 -8.92 -4.19
C ASN A 129 -9.30 -7.59 -4.60
N ILE A 130 -9.01 -7.46 -5.89
CA ILE A 130 -8.28 -6.33 -6.45
C ILE A 130 -9.11 -5.03 -6.44
N PHE A 131 -10.43 -5.10 -6.53
CA PHE A 131 -11.29 -3.92 -6.46
C PHE A 131 -11.45 -3.43 -5.02
N GLN A 132 -11.49 -4.33 -4.04
CA GLN A 132 -11.47 -3.96 -2.62
C GLN A 132 -10.16 -3.24 -2.25
N ILE A 133 -9.00 -3.73 -2.75
CA ILE A 133 -7.73 -2.99 -2.61
C ILE A 133 -7.89 -1.59 -3.18
N TYR A 134 -8.49 -1.42 -4.36
CA TYR A 134 -8.66 -0.11 -4.98
C TYR A 134 -9.51 0.84 -4.12
N ILE A 135 -10.59 0.36 -3.50
CA ILE A 135 -11.41 1.18 -2.58
C ILE A 135 -10.56 1.71 -1.41
N PHE A 136 -9.81 0.81 -0.74
CA PHE A 136 -8.95 1.21 0.37
C PHE A 136 -7.74 2.03 -0.09
N TRP A 137 -7.24 1.80 -1.30
CA TRP A 137 -6.20 2.59 -1.94
C TRP A 137 -6.61 4.05 -2.11
N GLU A 138 -7.82 4.27 -2.57
CA GLU A 138 -8.43 5.58 -2.69
C GLU A 138 -8.60 6.25 -1.31
N LEU A 139 -9.02 5.48 -0.30
CA LEU A 139 -9.21 5.97 1.06
C LEU A 139 -7.88 6.34 1.73
N VAL A 140 -6.79 5.60 1.47
CA VAL A 140 -5.41 5.98 1.86
C VAL A 140 -5.02 7.30 1.22
N GLY A 141 -5.35 7.51 -0.06
CA GLY A 141 -5.10 8.77 -0.75
C GLY A 141 -5.84 9.96 -0.11
N VAL A 142 -7.11 9.81 0.21
CA VAL A 142 -7.91 10.86 0.89
C VAL A 142 -7.36 11.14 2.28
N SER A 143 -7.09 10.10 3.07
CA SER A 143 -6.57 10.29 4.43
C SER A 143 -5.18 10.93 4.45
N SER A 144 -4.31 10.61 3.49
CA SER A 144 -3.01 11.27 3.33
C SER A 144 -3.16 12.74 2.93
N PHE A 145 -4.10 13.09 2.05
CA PHE A 145 -4.42 14.47 1.69
C PHE A 145 -4.79 15.28 2.94
N LEU A 146 -5.66 14.74 3.80
CA LEU A 146 -6.09 15.38 5.05
C LEU A 146 -4.94 15.56 6.04
N LEU A 147 -4.03 14.60 6.10
CA LEU A 147 -2.88 14.62 7.01
C LEU A 147 -1.76 15.55 6.51
N ILE A 148 -1.42 15.54 5.21
CA ILE A 148 -0.43 16.46 4.63
C ILE A 148 -0.93 17.91 4.74
N GLY A 149 -2.21 18.13 4.42
CA GLY A 149 -2.88 19.42 4.52
C GLY A 149 -3.35 19.80 5.93
N TYR A 150 -2.83 19.14 6.98
CA TYR A 150 -3.29 19.39 8.35
C TYR A 150 -3.13 20.85 8.76
N TYR A 151 -2.00 21.47 8.39
CA TYR A 151 -1.73 22.90 8.59
C TYR A 151 -2.28 23.72 7.41
N TYR A 152 -3.60 23.66 7.17
CA TYR A 152 -4.27 24.31 6.05
C TYR A 152 -4.13 25.85 6.04
N ASP A 153 -3.72 26.47 7.16
CA ASP A 153 -3.42 27.89 7.25
C ASP A 153 -2.11 28.25 6.53
N LYS A 154 -1.26 27.26 6.24
CA LYS A 154 -0.01 27.44 5.50
C LYS A 154 -0.24 27.20 4.01
N PRO A 155 -0.01 28.20 3.13
CA PRO A 155 -0.15 28.02 1.68
C PRO A 155 0.71 26.87 1.12
N SER A 156 1.91 26.66 1.71
CA SER A 156 2.81 25.55 1.32
C SER A 156 2.19 24.19 1.59
N ALA A 157 1.56 23.98 2.74
CA ALA A 157 0.89 22.72 3.07
C ALA A 157 -0.33 22.46 2.18
N VAL A 158 -1.09 23.52 1.85
CA VAL A 158 -2.21 23.43 0.90
C VAL A 158 -1.74 23.08 -0.50
N ALA A 159 -0.66 23.67 -0.98
CA ALA A 159 -0.06 23.34 -2.28
C ALA A 159 0.47 21.90 -2.29
N ALA A 160 1.15 21.47 -1.23
CA ALA A 160 1.71 20.15 -1.07
C ALA A 160 0.63 19.05 -1.09
N CYS A 161 -0.44 19.21 -0.31
CA CYS A 161 -1.51 18.21 -0.26
C CYS A 161 -2.27 18.11 -1.59
N LYS A 162 -2.54 19.23 -2.28
CA LYS A 162 -3.13 19.25 -3.62
C LYS A 162 -2.24 18.53 -4.64
N LYS A 163 -0.93 18.82 -4.64
CA LYS A 163 0.04 18.17 -5.53
C LYS A 163 0.08 16.66 -5.29
N ALA A 164 0.20 16.23 -4.03
CA ALA A 164 0.20 14.81 -3.67
C ALA A 164 -1.08 14.12 -4.15
N PHE A 165 -2.24 14.75 -3.93
CA PHE A 165 -3.52 14.20 -4.34
C PHE A 165 -3.64 14.07 -5.86
N ILE A 166 -3.33 15.13 -6.63
CA ILE A 166 -3.45 15.13 -8.10
C ILE A 166 -2.52 14.08 -8.72
N VAL A 167 -1.25 14.04 -8.31
CA VAL A 167 -0.26 13.10 -8.87
C VAL A 167 -0.67 11.65 -8.60
N THR A 168 -1.07 11.35 -7.35
CA THR A 168 -1.50 9.99 -7.02
C THR A 168 -2.79 9.60 -7.70
N ARG A 169 -3.77 10.52 -7.86
CA ARG A 169 -5.02 10.25 -8.57
C ARG A 169 -4.82 9.98 -10.05
N PHE A 170 -3.92 10.70 -10.69
CA PHE A 170 -3.57 10.41 -12.08
C PHE A 170 -3.04 8.98 -12.24
N ALA A 171 -2.19 8.53 -11.32
CA ALA A 171 -1.70 7.16 -11.30
C ALA A 171 -2.82 6.14 -10.99
N ASP A 172 -3.74 6.49 -10.09
CA ASP A 172 -4.86 5.64 -9.67
C ASP A 172 -5.85 5.37 -10.81
N VAL A 173 -6.00 6.31 -11.78
CA VAL A 173 -6.76 6.07 -13.02
C VAL A 173 -6.12 4.94 -13.83
N GLY A 174 -4.79 4.94 -13.96
CA GLY A 174 -4.06 3.83 -14.59
C GLY A 174 -4.32 2.50 -13.86
N PHE A 175 -4.26 2.52 -12.52
CA PHE A 175 -4.57 1.33 -11.72
C PHE A 175 -5.97 0.79 -11.99
N LEU A 176 -7.00 1.66 -12.02
CA LEU A 176 -8.36 1.26 -12.32
C LEU A 176 -8.50 0.63 -13.71
N ILE A 177 -7.91 1.24 -14.73
CA ILE A 177 -7.92 0.69 -16.10
C ILE A 177 -7.23 -0.69 -16.12
N GLY A 178 -6.10 -0.84 -15.41
CA GLY A 178 -5.42 -2.11 -15.27
C GLY A 178 -6.29 -3.19 -14.61
N ILE A 179 -7.00 -2.84 -13.53
CA ILE A 179 -7.98 -3.74 -12.88
C ILE A 179 -9.05 -4.18 -13.88
N LEU A 180 -9.63 -3.25 -14.64
CA LEU A 180 -10.68 -3.56 -15.62
C LEU A 180 -10.18 -4.51 -16.72
N ILE A 181 -8.95 -4.30 -17.22
CA ILE A 181 -8.36 -5.21 -18.23
C ILE A 181 -8.16 -6.60 -17.64
N LEU A 182 -7.54 -6.71 -16.46
CA LEU A 182 -7.27 -8.00 -15.85
C LEU A 182 -8.57 -8.73 -15.49
N SER A 183 -9.55 -8.03 -14.92
CA SER A 183 -10.83 -8.63 -14.55
C SER A 183 -11.69 -9.04 -15.74
N PHE A 184 -11.64 -8.27 -16.83
CA PHE A 184 -12.35 -8.61 -18.06
C PHE A 184 -11.88 -9.95 -18.65
N HIS A 185 -10.57 -10.17 -18.68
CA HIS A 185 -10.00 -11.42 -19.20
C HIS A 185 -10.08 -12.59 -18.23
N SER A 186 -9.91 -12.35 -16.92
CA SER A 186 -10.00 -13.42 -15.91
C SER A 186 -11.44 -13.78 -15.52
N GLY A 187 -12.41 -12.90 -15.81
CA GLY A 187 -13.80 -13.05 -15.39
C GLY A 187 -14.02 -12.89 -13.88
N THR A 188 -13.03 -12.42 -13.13
CA THR A 188 -13.10 -12.33 -11.66
C THR A 188 -12.31 -11.14 -11.12
N LEU A 189 -12.68 -10.70 -9.91
CA LEU A 189 -11.94 -9.70 -9.13
C LEU A 189 -11.19 -10.34 -7.94
N ASP A 190 -11.52 -11.59 -7.59
CA ASP A 190 -10.90 -12.32 -6.48
C ASP A 190 -9.43 -12.62 -6.76
N PHE A 191 -8.53 -12.34 -5.82
CA PHE A 191 -7.09 -12.49 -6.03
C PHE A 191 -6.67 -13.93 -6.33
N ASN A 192 -7.20 -14.91 -5.62
CA ASN A 192 -6.78 -16.29 -5.80
C ASN A 192 -7.18 -16.77 -7.19
N THR A 193 -8.47 -16.61 -7.54
CA THR A 193 -8.99 -17.04 -8.84
C THR A 193 -8.36 -16.25 -10.00
N LEU A 194 -8.12 -14.94 -9.82
CA LEU A 194 -7.48 -14.09 -10.81
C LEU A 194 -6.03 -14.55 -11.09
N ILE A 195 -5.26 -14.79 -10.03
CA ILE A 195 -3.88 -15.27 -10.16
C ILE A 195 -3.87 -16.63 -10.83
N ASP A 196 -4.67 -17.59 -10.36
CA ASP A 196 -4.72 -18.94 -10.92
C ASP A 196 -5.13 -18.92 -12.40
N THR A 197 -6.13 -18.09 -12.75
CA THR A 197 -6.60 -17.97 -14.15
C THR A 197 -5.54 -17.35 -15.05
N LEU A 198 -4.85 -16.30 -14.59
CA LEU A 198 -3.90 -15.57 -15.43
C LEU A 198 -2.49 -16.18 -15.43
N THR A 199 -2.17 -17.13 -14.54
CA THR A 199 -0.87 -17.83 -14.52
C THR A 199 -0.90 -19.20 -15.23
N SER A 200 -2.09 -19.74 -15.50
CA SER A 200 -2.26 -21.04 -16.13
C SER A 200 -2.50 -20.91 -17.62
N PRO A 201 -1.56 -21.33 -18.51
CA PRO A 201 -1.69 -21.19 -19.97
C PRO A 201 -2.89 -21.89 -20.59
N GLU A 202 -3.44 -22.89 -19.90
CA GLU A 202 -4.59 -23.68 -20.38
C GLU A 202 -5.92 -22.95 -20.22
N THR A 203 -6.01 -21.95 -19.34
CA THR A 203 -7.26 -21.23 -19.07
C THR A 203 -7.68 -20.34 -20.25
N ALA A 204 -8.98 -20.19 -20.44
CA ALA A 204 -9.53 -19.29 -21.45
C ALA A 204 -9.13 -17.83 -21.17
N GLY A 205 -9.06 -17.44 -19.88
CA GLY A 205 -8.66 -16.10 -19.46
C GLY A 205 -7.24 -15.74 -19.86
N TYR A 206 -6.28 -16.63 -19.61
CA TYR A 206 -4.90 -16.44 -20.04
C TYR A 206 -4.80 -16.33 -21.57
N LYS A 207 -5.40 -17.28 -22.30
CA LYS A 207 -5.40 -17.30 -23.78
C LYS A 207 -6.00 -16.03 -24.37
N SER A 208 -7.11 -15.56 -23.80
CA SER A 208 -7.76 -14.31 -24.21
C SER A 208 -6.87 -13.09 -23.95
N ALA A 209 -6.28 -12.98 -22.75
CA ALA A 209 -5.43 -11.85 -22.38
C ALA A 209 -4.09 -11.80 -23.13
N ALA A 210 -3.54 -12.98 -23.48
CA ALA A 210 -2.30 -13.08 -24.24
C ALA A 210 -2.51 -12.82 -25.74
N ALA A 211 -3.66 -13.24 -26.29
CA ALA A 211 -4.00 -13.04 -27.70
C ALA A 211 -4.43 -11.59 -28.03
N ALA A 212 -5.14 -10.96 -27.10
CA ALA A 212 -5.53 -9.56 -27.26
C ALA A 212 -4.30 -8.66 -27.18
N SER A 213 -4.09 -7.80 -28.19
CA SER A 213 -2.94 -6.90 -28.22
C SER A 213 -3.35 -5.48 -28.63
N PHE A 214 -2.66 -4.50 -28.05
CA PHE A 214 -2.76 -3.09 -28.39
C PHE A 214 -1.34 -2.54 -28.57
N ILE A 215 -1.07 -1.93 -29.74
CA ILE A 215 0.26 -1.40 -30.12
C ILE A 215 1.37 -2.49 -29.98
N GLY A 216 1.07 -3.74 -30.38
CA GLY A 216 2.04 -4.84 -30.34
C GLY A 216 2.36 -5.40 -28.96
N VAL A 217 1.66 -4.96 -27.89
CA VAL A 217 1.81 -5.43 -26.52
C VAL A 217 0.53 -6.13 -26.08
N SER A 218 0.65 -7.28 -25.40
CA SER A 218 -0.52 -8.05 -24.95
C SER A 218 -1.34 -7.28 -23.92
N ALA A 219 -2.65 -7.54 -23.88
CA ALA A 219 -3.56 -6.94 -22.90
C ALA A 219 -3.14 -7.28 -21.46
N LEU A 220 -2.57 -8.47 -21.24
CA LEU A 220 -2.04 -8.88 -19.96
C LEU A 220 -0.88 -7.96 -19.50
N THR A 221 0.08 -7.68 -20.40
CA THR A 221 1.19 -6.78 -20.10
C THR A 221 0.71 -5.35 -19.86
N TRP A 222 -0.24 -4.87 -20.67
CA TRP A 222 -0.85 -3.56 -20.43
C TRP A 222 -1.58 -3.48 -19.09
N GLY A 223 -2.39 -4.49 -18.76
CA GLY A 223 -3.10 -4.56 -17.48
C GLY A 223 -2.15 -4.48 -16.29
N LEU A 224 -1.08 -5.28 -16.29
CA LEU A 224 -0.08 -5.29 -15.23
C LEU A 224 0.76 -4.00 -15.19
N ALA A 225 1.14 -3.45 -16.34
CA ALA A 225 1.86 -2.19 -16.42
C ALA A 225 1.03 -1.02 -15.85
N LEU A 226 -0.26 -0.96 -16.15
CA LEU A 226 -1.18 0.05 -15.63
C LEU A 226 -1.45 -0.12 -14.13
N VAL A 227 -1.57 -1.35 -13.65
CA VAL A 227 -1.61 -1.65 -12.19
C VAL A 227 -0.33 -1.14 -11.52
N PHE A 228 0.83 -1.41 -12.12
CA PHE A 228 2.10 -0.91 -11.60
C PHE A 228 2.21 0.61 -11.60
N ILE A 229 1.67 1.31 -12.60
CA ILE A 229 1.63 2.80 -12.61
C ILE A 229 0.90 3.31 -11.36
N GLY A 230 -0.24 2.71 -10.97
CA GLY A 230 -0.91 3.02 -9.71
C GLY A 230 0.00 2.80 -8.50
N GLY A 231 0.68 1.65 -8.46
CA GLY A 231 1.70 1.35 -7.45
C GLY A 231 2.83 2.37 -7.42
N ALA A 232 3.37 2.73 -8.59
CA ALA A 232 4.44 3.72 -8.74
C ALA A 232 4.03 5.11 -8.25
N GLY A 233 2.78 5.51 -8.47
CA GLY A 233 2.25 6.79 -7.98
C GLY A 233 2.25 6.90 -6.46
N LYS A 234 1.73 5.89 -5.75
CA LYS A 234 1.74 5.85 -4.28
C LYS A 234 3.13 5.67 -3.70
N SER A 235 3.97 4.88 -4.36
CA SER A 235 5.35 4.63 -3.96
C SER A 235 6.32 5.75 -4.37
N ALA A 236 5.83 6.83 -4.96
CA ALA A 236 6.62 7.96 -5.43
C ALA A 236 7.81 7.54 -6.30
N MET A 237 7.57 6.63 -7.26
CA MET A 237 8.58 6.19 -8.21
C MET A 237 8.73 7.21 -9.35
N PHE A 238 9.91 7.27 -9.95
CA PHE A 238 10.11 8.09 -11.15
C PHE A 238 9.15 7.66 -12.28
N PRO A 239 8.51 8.61 -12.98
CA PRO A 239 8.57 10.08 -12.85
C PRO A 239 7.54 10.67 -11.87
N LEU A 240 6.71 9.87 -11.20
CA LEU A 240 5.61 10.31 -10.33
C LEU A 240 6.05 10.66 -8.88
N HIS A 241 7.34 10.93 -8.68
CA HIS A 241 7.95 11.11 -7.35
C HIS A 241 7.79 12.51 -6.75
N ILE A 242 7.41 13.48 -7.54
CA ILE A 242 7.50 14.93 -7.23
C ILE A 242 6.63 15.39 -6.05
N TRP A 243 5.72 14.57 -5.58
CA TRP A 243 4.82 14.91 -4.47
C TRP A 243 5.41 14.57 -3.09
N LEU A 244 6.30 13.56 -3.01
CA LEU A 244 6.75 13.00 -1.73
C LEU A 244 7.60 13.98 -0.90
N PRO A 245 8.57 14.72 -1.49
CA PRO A 245 9.34 15.70 -0.74
C PRO A 245 8.49 16.88 -0.22
N ASP A 246 7.47 17.28 -0.96
CA ASP A 246 6.55 18.35 -0.55
C ASP A 246 5.57 17.87 0.54
N ALA A 247 5.25 16.58 0.60
CA ALA A 247 4.43 16.00 1.65
C ALA A 247 5.04 16.16 3.07
N MET A 248 6.32 16.57 3.18
CA MET A 248 6.99 16.89 4.44
C MET A 248 6.46 18.14 5.13
N GLU A 249 5.59 18.93 4.49
CA GLU A 249 4.88 20.07 5.10
C GLU A 249 3.88 19.64 6.19
N GLY A 250 3.46 18.39 6.19
CA GLY A 250 2.64 17.81 7.26
C GLY A 250 3.37 17.66 8.60
N PRO A 251 2.63 17.37 9.70
CA PRO A 251 3.23 17.08 11.00
C PRO A 251 4.27 15.95 10.91
N THR A 252 5.39 16.06 11.63
CA THR A 252 6.48 15.08 11.56
C THR A 252 6.05 13.63 11.84
N PRO A 253 5.17 13.32 12.83
CA PRO A 253 4.70 11.96 13.05
C PRO A 253 3.91 11.39 11.86
N VAL A 254 3.19 12.26 11.13
CA VAL A 254 2.49 11.88 9.89
C VAL A 254 3.49 11.52 8.80
N SER A 255 4.53 12.33 8.64
CA SER A 255 5.60 12.04 7.67
C SER A 255 6.25 10.69 7.98
N ALA A 256 6.56 10.40 9.24
CA ALA A 256 7.10 9.11 9.65
C ALA A 256 6.15 7.95 9.27
N LEU A 257 4.84 8.08 9.52
CA LEU A 257 3.87 7.04 9.20
C LEU A 257 3.74 6.80 7.69
N ILE A 258 3.56 7.87 6.90
CA ILE A 258 3.36 7.79 5.44
C ILE A 258 4.59 7.18 4.76
N HIS A 259 5.80 7.59 5.18
CA HIS A 259 7.04 7.26 4.47
C HIS A 259 7.69 5.95 4.94
N ALA A 260 7.42 5.48 6.17
CA ALA A 260 8.09 4.30 6.69
C ALA A 260 7.38 2.98 6.31
N ALA A 261 6.09 2.86 6.67
CA ALA A 261 5.46 1.56 6.80
C ALA A 261 4.11 1.44 6.04
N THR A 262 3.65 2.52 5.40
CA THR A 262 2.26 2.54 4.96
C THR A 262 2.09 2.95 3.49
N MET A 263 1.76 4.20 3.20
CA MET A 263 1.35 4.62 1.85
C MET A 263 2.38 4.29 0.76
N VAL A 264 3.66 4.60 1.02
CA VAL A 264 4.70 4.43 -0.01
C VAL A 264 5.10 2.96 -0.23
N VAL A 265 4.89 2.08 0.75
CA VAL A 265 5.12 0.64 0.59
C VAL A 265 3.92 -0.09 -0.01
N ALA A 266 2.76 0.57 -0.12
CA ALA A 266 1.56 -0.03 -0.70
C ALA A 266 1.77 -0.49 -2.15
N GLY A 267 2.56 0.26 -2.95
CA GLY A 267 2.89 -0.16 -4.32
C GLY A 267 3.78 -1.39 -4.36
N VAL A 268 4.77 -1.51 -3.45
CA VAL A 268 5.59 -2.72 -3.32
C VAL A 268 4.72 -3.91 -2.93
N PHE A 269 3.83 -3.72 -1.97
CA PHE A 269 2.85 -4.74 -1.54
C PHE A 269 1.94 -5.18 -2.69
N LEU A 270 1.45 -4.24 -3.52
CA LEU A 270 0.60 -4.53 -4.66
C LEU A 270 1.31 -5.41 -5.70
N VAL A 271 2.55 -5.05 -6.05
CA VAL A 271 3.37 -5.84 -6.98
C VAL A 271 3.68 -7.22 -6.38
N ALA A 272 4.00 -7.29 -5.09
CA ALA A 272 4.25 -8.54 -4.38
C ALA A 272 2.99 -9.43 -4.33
N ARG A 273 1.80 -8.86 -4.16
CA ARG A 273 0.53 -9.56 -4.17
C ARG A 273 0.22 -10.21 -5.53
N LEU A 274 0.51 -9.50 -6.61
CA LEU A 274 0.32 -9.96 -7.99
C LEU A 274 1.59 -10.57 -8.60
N PHE A 275 2.63 -10.79 -7.79
CA PHE A 275 3.93 -11.25 -8.25
C PHE A 275 3.88 -12.51 -9.13
N PRO A 276 3.07 -13.54 -8.82
CA PRO A 276 2.96 -14.72 -9.71
C PRO A 276 2.55 -14.33 -11.13
N VAL A 277 1.57 -13.43 -11.30
CA VAL A 277 1.11 -12.98 -12.62
C VAL A 277 2.20 -12.21 -13.35
N PHE A 278 2.91 -11.31 -12.64
CA PHE A 278 4.05 -10.59 -13.21
C PHE A 278 5.16 -11.52 -13.67
N ALA A 279 5.59 -12.46 -12.83
CA ALA A 279 6.75 -13.29 -13.07
C ALA A 279 6.51 -14.41 -14.10
N ILE A 280 5.32 -15.04 -14.06
CA ILE A 280 5.01 -16.18 -14.93
C ILE A 280 4.45 -15.70 -16.28
N SER A 281 3.51 -14.74 -16.23
CA SER A 281 2.66 -14.45 -17.38
C SER A 281 3.09 -13.21 -18.16
N SER A 282 3.82 -12.28 -17.54
CA SER A 282 4.32 -11.06 -18.20
C SER A 282 5.68 -10.62 -17.70
N PRO A 283 6.76 -11.33 -18.05
CA PRO A 283 8.13 -10.94 -17.71
C PRO A 283 8.48 -9.50 -18.17
N ASN A 284 7.89 -9.02 -19.28
CA ASN A 284 8.07 -7.66 -19.78
C ASN A 284 7.56 -6.60 -18.79
N ALA A 285 6.37 -6.83 -18.20
CA ALA A 285 5.85 -5.93 -17.16
C ALA A 285 6.72 -5.98 -15.89
N LEU A 286 7.22 -7.15 -15.51
CA LEU A 286 8.14 -7.30 -14.39
C LEU A 286 9.47 -6.59 -14.63
N THR A 287 10.02 -6.71 -15.85
CA THR A 287 11.23 -5.98 -16.26
C THR A 287 11.04 -4.47 -16.16
N MET A 288 9.87 -3.94 -16.55
CA MET A 288 9.53 -2.52 -16.38
C MET A 288 9.56 -2.11 -14.90
N VAL A 289 9.02 -2.93 -13.99
CA VAL A 289 9.10 -2.71 -12.54
C VAL A 289 10.57 -2.59 -12.10
N GLY A 290 11.43 -3.48 -12.57
CA GLY A 290 12.86 -3.47 -12.26
C GLY A 290 13.57 -2.20 -12.74
N TYR A 291 13.37 -1.80 -13.99
CA TYR A 291 13.98 -0.57 -14.52
C TYR A 291 13.50 0.69 -13.80
N VAL A 292 12.19 0.83 -13.60
CA VAL A 292 11.64 1.98 -12.87
C VAL A 292 12.17 1.99 -11.43
N GLY A 293 12.30 0.81 -10.79
CA GLY A 293 12.90 0.67 -9.46
C GLY A 293 14.35 1.15 -9.43
N ALA A 294 15.21 0.65 -10.33
CA ALA A 294 16.62 1.03 -10.40
C ALA A 294 16.83 2.52 -10.68
N ILE A 295 16.08 3.07 -11.66
CA ILE A 295 16.15 4.49 -12.01
C ILE A 295 15.72 5.36 -10.82
N SER A 296 14.62 4.98 -10.15
CA SER A 296 14.12 5.70 -8.96
C SER A 296 15.12 5.66 -7.81
N ALA A 297 15.75 4.51 -7.56
CA ALA A 297 16.76 4.37 -6.53
C ALA A 297 17.95 5.30 -6.76
N LEU A 298 18.47 5.35 -7.99
CA LEU A 298 19.61 6.17 -8.37
C LEU A 298 19.28 7.67 -8.33
N ILE A 299 18.18 8.09 -9.01
CA ILE A 299 17.79 9.51 -9.09
C ILE A 299 17.51 10.05 -7.69
N ALA A 300 16.75 9.32 -6.86
CA ALA A 300 16.44 9.76 -5.52
C ALA A 300 17.69 9.88 -4.63
N ALA A 301 18.65 8.96 -4.73
CA ALA A 301 19.89 9.03 -3.98
C ALA A 301 20.72 10.26 -4.38
N LEU A 302 20.84 10.55 -5.68
CA LEU A 302 21.56 11.73 -6.18
C LEU A 302 20.90 13.04 -5.70
N ILE A 303 19.56 13.14 -5.76
CA ILE A 303 18.85 14.32 -5.30
C ILE A 303 18.97 14.48 -3.78
N ALA A 304 18.97 13.39 -3.01
CA ALA A 304 19.13 13.43 -1.55
C ALA A 304 20.43 14.14 -1.14
N CYS A 305 21.53 13.93 -1.88
CA CYS A 305 22.82 14.57 -1.62
C CYS A 305 22.81 16.09 -1.80
N THR A 306 21.82 16.65 -2.49
CA THR A 306 21.70 18.09 -2.77
C THR A 306 20.73 18.81 -1.84
N GLN A 307 20.03 18.08 -0.97
CA GLN A 307 19.02 18.66 -0.08
C GLN A 307 19.66 19.23 1.18
N THR A 308 19.16 20.39 1.62
CA THR A 308 19.57 21.05 2.85
C THR A 308 18.59 20.82 4.01
N ASP A 309 17.37 20.40 3.74
CA ASP A 309 16.35 20.06 4.72
C ASP A 309 16.37 18.56 5.04
N ILE A 310 16.59 18.22 6.30
CA ILE A 310 16.69 16.84 6.77
C ILE A 310 15.44 16.02 6.46
N LYS A 311 14.23 16.61 6.52
CA LYS A 311 13.00 15.91 6.16
C LYS A 311 12.99 15.55 4.67
N ARG A 312 13.44 16.45 3.80
CA ARG A 312 13.55 16.20 2.36
C ARG A 312 14.62 15.16 2.06
N VAL A 313 15.77 15.19 2.74
CA VAL A 313 16.79 14.12 2.64
C VAL A 313 16.17 12.77 2.96
N LEU A 314 15.39 12.67 4.05
CA LEU A 314 14.72 11.43 4.45
C LEU A 314 13.64 11.01 3.46
N ALA A 315 12.92 11.94 2.82
CA ALA A 315 11.95 11.63 1.77
C ALA A 315 12.62 10.98 0.56
N TYR A 316 13.69 11.60 0.05
CA TYR A 316 14.44 11.05 -1.08
C TYR A 316 15.13 9.73 -0.74
N SER A 317 15.65 9.59 0.49
CA SER A 317 16.15 8.32 1.00
C SER A 317 15.07 7.23 1.00
N THR A 318 13.83 7.55 1.37
CA THR A 318 12.71 6.61 1.28
C THR A 318 12.46 6.17 -0.16
N MET A 319 12.38 7.12 -1.11
CA MET A 319 12.21 6.82 -2.53
C MET A 319 13.30 5.90 -3.06
N SER A 320 14.55 6.14 -2.67
CA SER A 320 15.69 5.30 -3.05
C SER A 320 15.52 3.87 -2.53
N GLN A 321 15.15 3.70 -1.25
CA GLN A 321 14.98 2.36 -0.65
C GLN A 321 13.79 1.59 -1.26
N ILE A 322 12.68 2.28 -1.54
CA ILE A 322 11.56 1.65 -2.25
C ILE A 322 11.96 1.29 -3.68
N GLY A 323 12.79 2.11 -4.33
CA GLY A 323 13.40 1.79 -5.61
C GLY A 323 14.18 0.47 -5.58
N PHE A 324 14.97 0.23 -4.53
CA PHE A 324 15.67 -1.06 -4.34
C PHE A 324 14.71 -2.23 -4.13
N MET A 325 13.60 -2.04 -3.36
CA MET A 325 12.58 -3.09 -3.19
C MET A 325 11.93 -3.45 -4.53
N MET A 326 11.55 -2.45 -5.34
CA MET A 326 10.97 -2.66 -6.66
C MET A 326 11.97 -3.28 -7.64
N PHE A 327 13.23 -2.86 -7.60
CA PHE A 327 14.28 -3.47 -8.40
C PHE A 327 14.47 -4.95 -8.06
N ALA A 328 14.50 -5.29 -6.76
CA ALA A 328 14.63 -6.67 -6.30
C ALA A 328 13.45 -7.54 -6.77
N LEU A 329 12.20 -7.02 -6.72
CA LEU A 329 11.06 -7.70 -7.31
C LEU A 329 11.22 -7.85 -8.82
N GLY A 330 11.64 -6.79 -9.52
CA GLY A 330 11.75 -6.75 -10.97
C GLY A 330 12.77 -7.70 -11.57
N VAL A 331 13.82 -8.07 -10.81
CA VAL A 331 14.85 -9.05 -11.23
C VAL A 331 14.58 -10.45 -10.69
N SER A 332 13.56 -10.64 -9.88
CA SER A 332 13.21 -11.92 -9.26
C SER A 332 12.49 -12.84 -10.26
N GLY A 333 12.85 -14.12 -10.27
CA GLY A 333 12.04 -15.17 -10.88
C GLY A 333 10.99 -15.73 -9.90
N TYR A 334 10.21 -16.71 -10.35
CA TYR A 334 9.19 -17.36 -9.54
C TYR A 334 9.66 -18.71 -9.02
N GLY A 335 9.63 -18.88 -7.69
CA GLY A 335 9.94 -20.12 -6.98
C GLY A 335 11.43 -20.43 -6.81
N GLY A 336 11.77 -21.23 -5.81
CA GLY A 336 13.11 -21.71 -5.50
C GLY A 336 14.14 -20.58 -5.33
N GLU A 337 15.36 -20.81 -5.80
CA GLU A 337 16.44 -19.81 -5.76
C GLU A 337 16.12 -18.56 -6.62
N ALA A 338 15.34 -18.70 -7.68
CA ALA A 338 14.90 -17.57 -8.50
C ALA A 338 14.02 -16.58 -7.71
N GLY A 339 13.34 -17.01 -6.65
CA GLY A 339 12.52 -16.19 -5.77
C GLY A 339 13.28 -15.35 -4.72
N LEU A 340 14.61 -15.38 -4.71
CA LEU A 340 15.41 -14.64 -3.72
C LEU A 340 15.15 -13.14 -3.77
N GLY A 341 14.93 -12.55 -4.95
CA GLY A 341 14.62 -11.12 -5.09
C GLY A 341 13.30 -10.75 -4.43
N TYR A 342 12.29 -11.59 -4.53
CA TYR A 342 11.01 -11.41 -3.83
C TYR A 342 11.21 -11.41 -2.31
N THR A 343 11.92 -12.43 -1.79
CA THR A 343 12.21 -12.55 -0.37
C THR A 343 13.03 -11.36 0.14
N ALA A 344 14.06 -10.94 -0.61
CA ALA A 344 14.87 -9.78 -0.27
C ALA A 344 14.04 -8.49 -0.22
N SER A 345 13.14 -8.29 -1.19
CA SER A 345 12.25 -7.13 -1.22
C SER A 345 11.33 -7.08 0.00
N MET A 346 10.68 -8.21 0.34
CA MET A 346 9.77 -8.28 1.48
C MET A 346 10.49 -8.13 2.81
N PHE A 347 11.67 -8.73 2.95
CA PHE A 347 12.51 -8.56 4.14
C PHE A 347 13.00 -7.13 4.29
N HIS A 348 13.43 -6.51 3.18
CA HIS A 348 13.83 -5.11 3.18
C HIS A 348 12.66 -4.17 3.51
N LEU A 349 11.45 -4.45 3.04
CA LEU A 349 10.25 -3.71 3.40
C LEU A 349 10.02 -3.73 4.92
N PHE A 350 10.13 -4.91 5.54
CA PHE A 350 9.98 -5.06 7.00
C PHE A 350 11.02 -4.25 7.77
N THR A 351 12.30 -4.43 7.43
CA THR A 351 13.41 -3.72 8.11
C THR A 351 13.36 -2.22 7.88
N HIS A 352 13.07 -1.77 6.65
CA HIS A 352 12.90 -0.36 6.32
C HIS A 352 11.76 0.29 7.11
N ALA A 353 10.63 -0.39 7.25
CA ALA A 353 9.50 0.12 8.02
C ALA A 353 9.90 0.44 9.47
N MET A 354 10.63 -0.48 10.11
CA MET A 354 11.12 -0.30 11.48
C MET A 354 12.16 0.81 11.58
N PHE A 355 13.18 0.76 10.74
CA PHE A 355 14.31 1.69 10.77
C PHE A 355 13.88 3.12 10.40
N LYS A 356 13.00 3.27 9.43
CA LYS A 356 12.63 4.58 8.87
C LYS A 356 11.63 5.34 9.74
N ALA A 357 10.84 4.63 10.54
CA ALA A 357 9.88 5.25 11.45
C ALA A 357 10.54 5.89 12.69
N LEU A 358 11.74 5.44 13.04
CA LEU A 358 12.55 5.99 14.12
C LEU A 358 13.12 7.37 13.76
#